data_d671a2aff5b35280ce884015bb7cab93
#
_entry.id   d671a2aff5b35280ce884015bb7cab93
#
_cell.length_a   1.000
_cell.length_b   1.000
_cell.length_c   1.000
_cell.angle_alpha   90.00
_cell.angle_beta   90.00
_cell.angle_gamma   90.00
#
_symmetry.space_group_name_H-M   'P 1'
#
loop_
_entity.id
_entity.type
_entity.pdbx_description
1 polymer ?
#
loop_
_entity_poly.entity_id
_entity_poly.type
_entity_poly.pdbx_seq_one_letter_code
_entity_poly.pdbx_strand_id
1 'polypeptide(L)'
;MTESTAEIAVIGAGPAGAHLASRLADRGREVVLFDPKGAWEKPCGGGVPTRAIREFAFILESSTYPRKLIHRITMISPVDRRVSLTVDEPFAIYSRKVLNGLVLDRAIETGAEFVRAGVSDFARDGCGWQIKIDDGRVWRTRFLVGADGAASFTRRRLIGIFPKQDLALAFGYNVVVGDDSPTDTRSQNNSSMDEVVVQFPKNFTGYLWAFPRPGVMNFGVASKLGEKTSDELRTLLSDFVKNYFGGRMPDSSRVSFFGAKIPTLDLKSWKDLQTSGDGWALIGDAAGFADPITGEGIYYAFKSADLLAESLIETLSTGERAREEISSDIYHRAAKRYDAMWRDAFGQELEHASYRLPHFYHGRFIGHIFTDAMIMLARYHRGVRTILARALTGEQSYVTLKRDLMRRAFQVF
;
A
#
# COMPACT_ATOMS: atom_id res chain seq x y z
N MET A 1 37.00 12.26 -2.49
CA MET A 1 35.61 11.71 -2.28
C MET A 1 35.73 10.19 -2.26
N THR A 2 35.32 9.55 -1.19
CA THR A 2 35.31 8.09 -1.11
C THR A 2 34.19 7.57 -2.02
N GLU A 3 34.57 6.77 -2.99
CA GLU A 3 33.66 6.10 -3.90
C GLU A 3 33.37 4.70 -3.37
N SER A 4 32.10 4.35 -3.21
CA SER A 4 31.61 3.04 -2.79
C SER A 4 30.93 2.34 -3.96
N THR A 5 30.90 1.01 -3.93
CA THR A 5 30.28 0.19 -4.96
C THR A 5 29.26 -0.77 -4.35
N ALA A 6 28.22 -1.09 -5.08
CA ALA A 6 27.28 -2.18 -4.79
C ALA A 6 26.75 -2.74 -6.11
N GLU A 7 26.29 -3.98 -6.12
CA GLU A 7 25.67 -4.57 -7.30
C GLU A 7 24.33 -3.88 -7.61
N ILE A 8 23.50 -3.70 -6.57
CA ILE A 8 22.14 -3.17 -6.68
C ILE A 8 21.95 -2.04 -5.68
N ALA A 9 21.43 -0.91 -6.15
CA ALA A 9 21.04 0.20 -5.30
C ALA A 9 19.53 0.35 -5.25
N VAL A 10 18.98 0.49 -4.04
CA VAL A 10 17.55 0.69 -3.78
C VAL A 10 17.35 2.05 -3.13
N ILE A 11 16.52 2.89 -3.75
CA ILE A 11 16.16 4.22 -3.24
C ILE A 11 14.79 4.14 -2.57
N GLY A 12 14.75 4.29 -1.24
CA GLY A 12 13.56 4.21 -0.40
C GLY A 12 13.50 2.93 0.44
N ALA A 13 13.54 3.05 1.78
CA ALA A 13 13.45 1.96 2.76
C ALA A 13 12.02 1.74 3.30
N GLY A 14 11.01 1.99 2.47
CA GLY A 14 9.64 1.58 2.74
C GLY A 14 9.45 0.06 2.57
N PRO A 15 8.22 -0.46 2.73
CA PRO A 15 7.96 -1.91 2.62
C PRO A 15 8.51 -2.55 1.35
N ALA A 16 8.38 -1.88 0.19
CA ALA A 16 8.88 -2.42 -1.08
C ALA A 16 10.41 -2.52 -1.10
N GLY A 17 11.11 -1.40 -0.81
CA GLY A 17 12.56 -1.35 -0.93
C GLY A 17 13.27 -2.19 0.13
N ALA A 18 12.83 -2.12 1.38
CA ALA A 18 13.41 -2.91 2.45
C ALA A 18 13.17 -4.42 2.25
N HIS A 19 11.97 -4.82 1.79
CA HIS A 19 11.70 -6.22 1.48
C HIS A 19 12.55 -6.73 0.31
N LEU A 20 12.66 -5.94 -0.78
CA LEU A 20 13.54 -6.27 -1.90
C LEU A 20 14.99 -6.46 -1.42
N ALA A 21 15.50 -5.49 -0.64
CA ALA A 21 16.87 -5.54 -0.14
C ALA A 21 17.11 -6.80 0.70
N SER A 22 16.16 -7.15 1.61
CA SER A 22 16.22 -8.39 2.38
C SER A 22 16.27 -9.63 1.48
N ARG A 23 15.43 -9.72 0.46
CA ARG A 23 15.35 -10.86 -0.45
C ARG A 23 16.62 -11.06 -1.28
N LEU A 24 17.25 -9.97 -1.70
CA LEU A 24 18.47 -10.00 -2.50
C LEU A 24 19.69 -10.33 -1.63
N ALA A 25 19.81 -9.67 -0.48
CA ALA A 25 20.91 -9.90 0.46
C ALA A 25 20.91 -11.34 1.01
N ASP A 26 19.74 -11.92 1.32
CA ASP A 26 19.56 -13.33 1.69
C ASP A 26 20.11 -14.32 0.63
N ARG A 27 20.23 -13.87 -0.62
CA ARG A 27 20.82 -14.63 -1.74
C ARG A 27 22.24 -14.21 -2.08
N GLY A 28 22.90 -13.50 -1.16
CA GLY A 28 24.31 -13.10 -1.28
C GLY A 28 24.56 -11.99 -2.30
N ARG A 29 23.54 -11.20 -2.67
CA ARG A 29 23.72 -10.05 -3.56
C ARG A 29 24.15 -8.82 -2.77
N GLU A 30 25.07 -8.04 -3.30
CA GLU A 30 25.52 -6.78 -2.71
C GLU A 30 24.48 -5.68 -2.95
N VAL A 31 23.71 -5.35 -1.89
CA VAL A 31 22.62 -4.39 -1.95
C VAL A 31 22.86 -3.23 -1.02
N VAL A 32 22.77 -2.01 -1.56
CA VAL A 32 22.72 -0.78 -0.77
C VAL A 32 21.32 -0.18 -0.80
N LEU A 33 20.80 0.19 0.37
CA LEU A 33 19.46 0.74 0.57
C LEU A 33 19.57 2.17 1.13
N PHE A 34 19.09 3.16 0.38
CA PHE A 34 19.15 4.58 0.75
C PHE A 34 17.78 5.07 1.23
N ASP A 35 17.72 5.66 2.42
CA ASP A 35 16.55 6.40 2.90
C ASP A 35 16.95 7.37 4.02
N PRO A 36 16.59 8.67 3.93
CA PRO A 36 16.98 9.65 4.95
C PRO A 36 16.23 9.49 6.27
N LYS A 37 15.06 8.85 6.25
CA LYS A 37 14.18 8.70 7.42
C LYS A 37 14.26 7.31 8.06
N GLY A 38 14.49 6.26 7.27
CA GLY A 38 14.38 4.89 7.71
C GLY A 38 12.97 4.54 8.16
N ALA A 39 12.83 3.91 9.33
CA ALA A 39 11.52 3.59 9.91
C ALA A 39 10.86 4.85 10.48
N TRP A 40 9.86 5.38 9.80
CA TRP A 40 9.12 6.57 10.21
C TRP A 40 7.60 6.38 10.05
N GLU A 41 6.82 7.23 10.72
CA GLU A 41 5.35 7.20 10.64
C GLU A 41 4.88 7.82 9.31
N LYS A 42 4.88 7.00 8.24
CA LYS A 42 4.33 7.41 6.94
C LYS A 42 2.81 7.57 7.07
N PRO A 43 2.21 8.66 6.53
CA PRO A 43 0.77 8.84 6.48
C PRO A 43 0.05 7.65 5.83
N CYS A 44 -0.81 6.94 6.60
CA CYS A 44 -1.52 5.75 6.15
C CYS A 44 -2.52 5.29 7.23
N GLY A 45 -3.55 4.54 6.88
CA GLY A 45 -4.38 3.78 7.83
C GLY A 45 -3.60 2.69 8.56
N GLY A 46 -2.58 2.12 7.93
CA GLY A 46 -1.75 1.05 8.49
C GLY A 46 -2.36 -0.33 8.38
N GLY A 47 -3.44 -0.47 7.60
CA GLY A 47 -4.09 -1.74 7.37
C GLY A 47 -3.26 -2.67 6.47
N VAL A 48 -3.04 -3.88 6.94
CA VAL A 48 -2.40 -4.97 6.19
C VAL A 48 -3.44 -6.06 5.97
N PRO A 49 -3.90 -6.28 4.73
CA PRO A 49 -4.96 -7.21 4.46
C PRO A 49 -4.54 -8.66 4.70
N THR A 50 -5.49 -9.53 4.98
CA THR A 50 -5.29 -10.97 5.20
C THR A 50 -4.48 -11.63 4.09
N ARG A 51 -4.72 -11.24 2.84
CA ARG A 51 -3.94 -11.70 1.69
C ARG A 51 -2.43 -11.46 1.87
N ALA A 52 -2.04 -10.25 2.33
CA ALA A 52 -0.64 -9.91 2.55
C ALA A 52 -0.05 -10.73 3.70
N ILE A 53 -0.80 -10.91 4.78
CA ILE A 53 -0.37 -11.71 5.95
C ILE A 53 -0.13 -13.17 5.55
N ARG A 54 -1.03 -13.73 4.74
CA ARG A 54 -0.93 -15.12 4.31
C ARG A 54 0.27 -15.38 3.39
N GLU A 55 0.54 -14.46 2.48
CA GLU A 55 1.65 -14.59 1.54
C GLU A 55 3.00 -14.20 2.16
N PHE A 56 3.00 -13.25 3.09
CA PHE A 56 4.18 -12.71 3.76
C PHE A 56 4.12 -12.97 5.27
N ALA A 57 4.24 -14.23 5.66
CA ALA A 57 4.06 -14.68 7.05
C ALA A 57 4.94 -13.93 8.07
N PHE A 58 6.14 -13.46 7.65
CA PHE A 58 7.04 -12.70 8.50
C PHE A 58 6.40 -11.47 9.15
N ILE A 59 5.32 -10.93 8.57
CA ILE A 59 4.57 -9.79 9.11
C ILE A 59 4.04 -10.09 10.52
N LEU A 60 3.70 -11.35 10.81
CA LEU A 60 3.17 -11.78 12.11
C LEU A 60 4.13 -12.58 12.98
N GLU A 61 5.30 -12.98 12.47
CA GLU A 61 6.24 -13.88 13.17
C GLU A 61 6.75 -13.30 14.50
N SER A 62 7.05 -12.00 14.54
CA SER A 62 7.61 -11.38 15.75
C SER A 62 6.56 -10.63 16.58
N SER A 63 6.53 -10.90 17.88
CA SER A 63 5.73 -10.14 18.85
C SER A 63 6.35 -8.79 19.22
N THR A 64 7.60 -8.53 18.88
CA THR A 64 8.32 -7.28 19.16
C THR A 64 7.69 -6.06 18.48
N TYR A 65 6.99 -6.28 17.35
CA TYR A 65 6.36 -5.23 16.57
C TYR A 65 4.86 -5.14 16.89
N PRO A 66 4.42 -4.16 17.71
CA PRO A 66 3.05 -4.05 18.19
C PRO A 66 2.07 -3.79 17.04
N ARG A 67 0.96 -4.53 17.07
CA ARG A 67 -0.12 -4.48 16.08
C ARG A 67 -1.45 -4.81 16.72
N LYS A 68 -2.54 -4.43 16.06
CA LYS A 68 -3.86 -4.98 16.36
C LYS A 68 -4.27 -5.99 15.28
N LEU A 69 -4.84 -7.10 15.70
CA LEU A 69 -5.46 -8.10 14.82
C LEU A 69 -6.97 -7.91 14.88
N ILE A 70 -7.60 -7.64 13.77
CA ILE A 70 -9.00 -7.26 13.65
C ILE A 70 -9.75 -8.32 12.86
N HIS A 71 -10.83 -8.84 13.45
CA HIS A 71 -11.75 -9.81 12.80
C HIS A 71 -13.09 -9.18 12.41
N ARG A 72 -13.33 -7.91 12.74
CA ARG A 72 -14.58 -7.23 12.46
C ARG A 72 -14.37 -5.97 11.63
N ILE A 73 -15.14 -5.86 10.55
CA ILE A 73 -15.11 -4.71 9.66
C ILE A 73 -16.54 -4.20 9.52
N THR A 74 -16.78 -2.97 9.91
CA THR A 74 -18.07 -2.31 9.76
C THR A 74 -18.05 -1.38 8.56
N MET A 75 -18.97 -1.61 7.62
CA MET A 75 -19.18 -0.76 6.45
C MET A 75 -20.42 0.10 6.64
N ILE A 76 -20.32 1.38 6.30
CA ILE A 76 -21.40 2.35 6.37
C ILE A 76 -21.67 2.90 4.97
N SER A 77 -22.91 2.78 4.49
CA SER A 77 -23.32 3.20 3.15
C SER A 77 -23.53 4.71 3.04
N PRO A 78 -23.65 5.25 1.81
CA PRO A 78 -24.00 6.66 1.56
C PRO A 78 -25.31 7.15 2.19
N VAL A 79 -26.15 6.24 2.66
CA VAL A 79 -27.43 6.53 3.34
C VAL A 79 -27.46 5.96 4.77
N ASP A 80 -26.28 5.88 5.38
CA ASP A 80 -26.05 5.46 6.78
C ASP A 80 -26.52 4.03 7.13
N ARG A 81 -26.72 3.15 6.15
CA ARG A 81 -26.93 1.73 6.42
C ARG A 81 -25.62 1.10 6.85
N ARG A 82 -25.67 0.24 7.86
CA ARG A 82 -24.51 -0.42 8.44
C ARG A 82 -24.57 -1.93 8.26
N VAL A 83 -23.43 -2.55 7.97
CA VAL A 83 -23.23 -3.98 8.05
C VAL A 83 -21.88 -4.26 8.71
N SER A 84 -21.90 -5.15 9.71
CA SER A 84 -20.65 -5.66 10.30
C SER A 84 -20.34 -7.03 9.70
N LEU A 85 -19.13 -7.16 9.20
CA LEU A 85 -18.59 -8.36 8.58
C LEU A 85 -17.57 -8.97 9.53
N THR A 86 -17.68 -10.28 9.77
CA THR A 86 -16.64 -11.03 10.48
C THR A 86 -15.80 -11.75 9.46
N VAL A 87 -14.48 -11.69 9.61
CA VAL A 87 -13.49 -12.40 8.82
C VAL A 87 -12.83 -13.48 9.66
N ASP A 88 -12.64 -14.66 9.06
CA ASP A 88 -12.07 -15.81 9.76
C ASP A 88 -10.60 -15.59 10.11
N GLU A 89 -9.85 -15.04 9.18
CA GLU A 89 -8.46 -14.65 9.38
C GLU A 89 -8.33 -13.13 9.57
N PRO A 90 -7.44 -12.67 10.45
CA PRO A 90 -7.38 -11.28 10.83
C PRO A 90 -6.83 -10.37 9.73
N PHE A 91 -7.29 -9.15 9.80
CA PHE A 91 -6.70 -7.98 9.18
C PHE A 91 -5.77 -7.32 10.22
N ALA A 92 -4.52 -7.07 9.90
CA ALA A 92 -3.59 -6.48 10.86
C ALA A 92 -3.50 -4.96 10.69
N ILE A 93 -3.52 -4.22 11.79
CA ILE A 93 -3.33 -2.77 11.79
C ILE A 93 -2.03 -2.43 12.50
N TYR A 94 -1.13 -1.79 11.76
CA TYR A 94 0.18 -1.33 12.23
C TYR A 94 0.28 0.19 12.27
N SER A 95 1.05 0.72 13.21
CA SER A 95 1.75 1.99 12.94
C SER A 95 2.72 1.78 11.79
N ARG A 96 2.82 2.75 10.88
CA ARG A 96 3.74 2.62 9.75
C ARG A 96 5.20 2.66 10.18
N LYS A 97 5.51 3.35 11.27
CA LYS A 97 6.84 3.30 11.88
C LYS A 97 7.20 1.88 12.30
N VAL A 98 6.27 1.18 12.91
CA VAL A 98 6.46 -0.21 13.37
C VAL A 98 6.60 -1.17 12.18
N LEU A 99 5.69 -1.11 11.21
CA LEU A 99 5.77 -1.97 10.03
C LEU A 99 7.04 -1.73 9.20
N ASN A 100 7.40 -0.46 8.99
CA ASN A 100 8.61 -0.11 8.26
C ASN A 100 9.87 -0.55 9.04
N GLY A 101 9.84 -0.46 10.39
CA GLY A 101 10.92 -0.95 11.26
C GLY A 101 11.12 -2.45 11.10
N LEU A 102 10.05 -3.23 11.21
CA LEU A 102 10.09 -4.68 11.03
C LEU A 102 10.76 -5.08 9.71
N VAL A 103 10.38 -4.43 8.60
CA VAL A 103 10.91 -4.81 7.27
C VAL A 103 12.35 -4.30 7.08
N LEU A 104 12.68 -3.14 7.61
CA LEU A 104 14.04 -2.57 7.54
C LEU A 104 15.03 -3.37 8.41
N ASP A 105 14.64 -3.71 9.64
CA ASP A 105 15.47 -4.52 10.54
C ASP A 105 15.79 -5.88 9.88
N ARG A 106 14.79 -6.49 9.26
CA ARG A 106 14.95 -7.72 8.50
C ARG A 106 15.92 -7.57 7.31
N ALA A 107 15.90 -6.44 6.60
CA ALA A 107 16.84 -6.17 5.51
C ALA A 107 18.28 -6.05 6.01
N ILE A 108 18.48 -5.38 7.14
CA ILE A 108 19.80 -5.24 7.79
C ILE A 108 20.30 -6.60 8.31
N GLU A 109 19.44 -7.36 8.95
CA GLU A 109 19.76 -8.71 9.48
C GLU A 109 20.18 -9.69 8.39
N THR A 110 19.62 -9.57 7.17
CA THR A 110 20.01 -10.40 6.03
C THR A 110 21.26 -9.90 5.30
N GLY A 111 21.84 -8.76 5.70
CA GLY A 111 23.11 -8.26 5.19
C GLY A 111 23.00 -7.13 4.15
N ALA A 112 21.83 -6.54 3.95
CA ALA A 112 21.70 -5.34 3.13
C ALA A 112 22.36 -4.13 3.81
N GLU A 113 23.15 -3.36 3.09
CA GLU A 113 23.76 -2.14 3.62
C GLU A 113 22.74 -1.01 3.65
N PHE A 114 22.34 -0.56 4.84
CA PHE A 114 21.44 0.58 5.00
C PHE A 114 22.22 1.88 5.19
N VAL A 115 22.06 2.81 4.25
CA VAL A 115 22.62 4.15 4.28
C VAL A 115 21.54 5.16 4.61
N ARG A 116 21.57 5.72 5.80
CA ARG A 116 20.63 6.76 6.25
C ARG A 116 20.97 8.11 5.62
N ALA A 117 20.67 8.25 4.34
CA ALA A 117 20.90 9.46 3.55
C ALA A 117 19.90 9.56 2.41
N GLY A 118 19.62 10.79 1.98
CA GLY A 118 18.82 11.05 0.79
C GLY A 118 19.66 10.96 -0.47
N VAL A 119 19.11 10.40 -1.54
CA VAL A 119 19.72 10.48 -2.86
C VAL A 119 19.39 11.84 -3.47
N SER A 120 20.44 12.65 -3.73
CA SER A 120 20.31 13.99 -4.29
C SER A 120 20.33 13.99 -5.82
N ASP A 121 21.07 13.04 -6.43
CA ASP A 121 21.15 12.88 -7.89
C ASP A 121 21.59 11.47 -8.27
N PHE A 122 21.29 11.08 -9.51
CA PHE A 122 21.85 9.89 -10.13
C PHE A 122 21.92 10.06 -11.65
N ALA A 123 22.89 9.42 -12.26
CA ALA A 123 23.14 9.46 -13.70
C ALA A 123 23.67 8.13 -14.22
N ARG A 124 23.53 7.89 -15.51
CA ARG A 124 24.20 6.77 -16.18
C ARG A 124 25.71 6.93 -16.11
N ASP A 125 26.38 5.81 -15.84
CA ASP A 125 27.82 5.70 -15.82
C ASP A 125 28.27 4.38 -16.45
N GLY A 126 28.65 4.45 -17.70
CA GLY A 126 28.89 3.25 -18.51
C GLY A 126 27.69 2.32 -18.54
N CYS A 127 27.88 1.08 -18.12
CA CYS A 127 26.83 0.06 -18.06
C CYS A 127 26.02 0.12 -16.75
N GLY A 128 26.27 1.08 -15.86
CA GLY A 128 25.62 1.18 -14.54
C GLY A 128 25.10 2.57 -14.23
N TRP A 129 25.11 2.89 -12.95
CA TRP A 129 24.61 4.14 -12.39
C TRP A 129 25.61 4.71 -11.40
N GLN A 130 25.79 6.01 -11.44
CA GLN A 130 26.43 6.78 -10.39
C GLN A 130 25.33 7.46 -9.55
N ILE A 131 25.39 7.29 -8.24
CA ILE A 131 24.40 7.80 -7.28
C ILE A 131 25.11 8.74 -6.32
N LYS A 132 24.61 9.96 -6.20
CA LYS A 132 25.10 10.97 -5.26
C LYS A 132 24.10 11.12 -4.13
N ILE A 133 24.58 11.04 -2.89
CA ILE A 133 23.76 11.26 -1.69
C ILE A 133 23.98 12.66 -1.11
N ASP A 134 23.12 13.06 -0.20
CA ASP A 134 23.05 14.44 0.33
C ASP A 134 24.29 14.89 1.12
N ASP A 135 25.08 13.96 1.66
CA ASP A 135 26.36 14.24 2.31
C ASP A 135 27.56 14.31 1.34
N GLY A 136 27.32 14.16 0.04
CA GLY A 136 28.33 14.29 -1.02
C GLY A 136 29.09 13.01 -1.36
N ARG A 137 28.85 11.89 -0.66
CA ARG A 137 29.40 10.58 -1.05
C ARG A 137 28.80 10.13 -2.38
N VAL A 138 29.56 9.29 -3.10
CA VAL A 138 29.16 8.76 -4.41
C VAL A 138 29.21 7.22 -4.37
N TRP A 139 28.20 6.62 -4.96
CA TRP A 139 28.07 5.18 -5.12
C TRP A 139 28.00 4.83 -6.60
N ARG A 140 28.58 3.69 -6.97
CA ARG A 140 28.41 3.09 -8.29
C ARG A 140 27.65 1.79 -8.17
N THR A 141 26.71 1.55 -9.07
CA THR A 141 25.88 0.33 -9.07
C THR A 141 25.56 -0.11 -10.48
N ARG A 142 25.26 -1.39 -10.64
CA ARG A 142 24.86 -1.96 -11.92
C ARG A 142 23.35 -1.83 -12.17
N PHE A 143 22.56 -1.89 -11.11
CA PHE A 143 21.10 -1.84 -11.19
C PHE A 143 20.52 -0.84 -10.18
N LEU A 144 19.59 -0.01 -10.65
CA LEU A 144 18.93 1.01 -9.83
C LEU A 144 17.46 0.65 -9.61
N VAL A 145 17.02 0.69 -8.35
CA VAL A 145 15.61 0.46 -8.00
C VAL A 145 15.01 1.69 -7.33
N GLY A 146 13.89 2.18 -7.88
CA GLY A 146 13.07 3.20 -7.24
C GLY A 146 11.97 2.57 -6.39
N ALA A 147 12.03 2.77 -5.06
CA ALA A 147 11.06 2.33 -4.06
C ALA A 147 10.63 3.48 -3.13
N ASP A 148 10.78 4.72 -3.59
CA ASP A 148 10.68 5.97 -2.84
C ASP A 148 9.25 6.56 -2.81
N GLY A 149 8.25 5.72 -3.10
CA GLY A 149 6.82 5.99 -2.84
C GLY A 149 6.12 6.86 -3.88
N ALA A 150 4.91 7.31 -3.58
CA ALA A 150 4.03 8.03 -4.53
C ALA A 150 4.58 9.37 -5.03
N ALA A 151 5.50 10.00 -4.29
CA ALA A 151 6.18 11.23 -4.69
C ALA A 151 7.60 10.97 -5.24
N SER A 152 7.82 9.78 -5.77
CA SER A 152 9.12 9.25 -6.17
C SER A 152 9.99 10.25 -6.96
N PHE A 153 11.17 10.53 -6.39
CA PHE A 153 12.25 11.23 -7.09
C PHE A 153 12.80 10.38 -8.22
N THR A 154 12.96 9.07 -7.97
CA THR A 154 13.49 8.12 -8.94
C THR A 154 12.58 8.02 -10.17
N ARG A 155 11.27 7.81 -9.97
CA ARG A 155 10.30 7.82 -11.06
C ARG A 155 10.36 9.12 -11.86
N ARG A 156 10.32 10.26 -11.17
CA ARG A 156 10.32 11.58 -11.81
C ARG A 156 11.52 11.78 -12.74
N ARG A 157 12.69 11.28 -12.36
CA ARG A 157 13.93 11.39 -13.15
C ARG A 157 13.97 10.41 -14.31
N LEU A 158 13.39 9.22 -14.16
CA LEU A 158 13.43 8.16 -15.18
C LEU A 158 12.33 8.30 -16.23
N ILE A 159 11.09 8.56 -15.80
CA ILE A 159 9.91 8.49 -16.68
C ILE A 159 8.88 9.61 -16.45
N GLY A 160 9.10 10.50 -15.49
CA GLY A 160 8.18 11.61 -15.17
C GLY A 160 7.29 11.35 -13.96
N ILE A 161 6.52 12.38 -13.59
CA ILE A 161 5.58 12.36 -12.46
C ILE A 161 4.27 11.68 -12.83
N PHE A 162 3.51 11.23 -11.83
CA PHE A 162 2.13 10.82 -12.06
C PHE A 162 1.26 12.02 -12.46
N PRO A 163 0.43 11.90 -13.50
CA PRO A 163 -0.62 12.87 -13.81
C PRO A 163 -1.60 13.02 -12.63
N LYS A 164 -2.26 14.17 -12.52
CA LYS A 164 -3.19 14.44 -11.41
C LYS A 164 -4.33 13.41 -11.31
N GLN A 165 -4.85 12.96 -12.44
CA GLN A 165 -5.91 11.96 -12.51
C GLN A 165 -5.47 10.58 -11.99
N ASP A 166 -4.18 10.32 -11.89
CA ASP A 166 -3.62 9.07 -11.38
C ASP A 166 -3.28 9.12 -9.89
N LEU A 167 -3.74 10.15 -9.21
CA LEU A 167 -3.48 10.35 -7.79
C LEU A 167 -4.79 10.48 -7.00
N ALA A 168 -4.77 9.93 -5.80
CA ALA A 168 -5.69 10.26 -4.73
C ALA A 168 -4.96 11.04 -3.63
N LEU A 169 -5.72 11.88 -2.94
CA LEU A 169 -5.29 12.55 -1.72
C LEU A 169 -5.88 11.80 -0.52
N ALA A 170 -5.04 11.43 0.41
CA ALA A 170 -5.45 10.90 1.71
C ALA A 170 -4.93 11.80 2.82
N PHE A 171 -5.76 12.12 3.79
CA PHE A 171 -5.34 12.77 5.02
C PHE A 171 -6.21 12.37 6.20
N GLY A 172 -5.73 12.63 7.40
CA GLY A 172 -6.43 12.17 8.58
C GLY A 172 -5.82 12.64 9.88
N TYR A 173 -6.34 12.05 10.96
CA TYR A 173 -5.93 12.29 12.32
C TYR A 173 -5.51 10.99 12.99
N ASN A 174 -4.40 11.03 13.71
CA ASN A 174 -4.09 10.05 14.74
C ASN A 174 -4.59 10.62 16.07
N VAL A 175 -5.49 9.92 16.72
CA VAL A 175 -6.05 10.31 18.02
C VAL A 175 -5.50 9.35 19.07
N VAL A 176 -4.73 9.86 20.03
CA VAL A 176 -4.24 9.05 21.15
C VAL A 176 -5.42 8.68 22.03
N VAL A 177 -5.67 7.38 22.18
CA VAL A 177 -6.66 6.80 23.07
C VAL A 177 -5.89 6.05 24.16
N GLY A 178 -6.05 6.45 25.44
CA GLY A 178 -5.35 5.79 26.55
C GLY A 178 -5.85 4.36 26.72
N ASP A 179 -4.96 3.46 27.14
CA ASP A 179 -5.32 2.08 27.47
C ASP A 179 -6.28 2.01 28.69
N ASP A 180 -6.32 3.06 29.52
CA ASP A 180 -7.14 3.18 30.73
C ASP A 180 -7.68 4.61 30.91
N SER A 181 -8.60 5.06 30.07
CA SER A 181 -9.35 6.28 30.42
C SER A 181 -10.76 5.92 30.87
N PRO A 182 -11.00 5.76 32.20
CA PRO A 182 -12.34 5.54 32.75
C PRO A 182 -13.25 6.76 32.64
N THR A 183 -12.71 7.91 32.21
CA THR A 183 -13.44 9.20 32.14
C THR A 183 -14.09 9.45 30.78
N ASP A 184 -13.83 8.65 29.76
CA ASP A 184 -14.65 8.67 28.56
C ASP A 184 -15.90 7.82 28.81
N THR A 185 -16.91 8.44 29.41
CA THR A 185 -18.21 7.91 29.83
C THR A 185 -19.04 7.28 28.68
N ARG A 186 -18.41 6.72 27.65
CA ARG A 186 -19.06 6.06 26.51
C ARG A 186 -18.37 4.81 26.03
N SER A 187 -17.59 4.15 26.86
CA SER A 187 -17.27 2.73 26.64
C SER A 187 -18.47 1.82 26.97
N GLN A 188 -19.71 2.27 26.70
CA GLN A 188 -20.84 1.34 26.65
C GLN A 188 -20.77 0.40 25.44
N ASN A 189 -19.77 0.61 24.54
CA ASN A 189 -19.40 -0.35 23.53
C ASN A 189 -17.89 -0.52 23.54
N ASN A 190 -17.37 -1.40 24.35
CA ASN A 190 -15.98 -1.92 24.32
C ASN A 190 -15.61 -2.56 22.96
N SER A 191 -16.55 -2.57 21.99
CA SER A 191 -16.40 -3.11 20.65
C SER A 191 -15.70 -2.16 19.65
N SER A 192 -15.58 -0.85 19.94
CA SER A 192 -15.10 0.14 18.96
C SER A 192 -13.60 0.07 18.67
N MET A 193 -12.80 -0.46 19.60
CA MET A 193 -11.36 -0.66 19.40
C MET A 193 -11.01 -2.00 18.76
N ASP A 194 -11.98 -2.86 18.48
CA ASP A 194 -11.79 -4.20 17.94
C ASP A 194 -12.41 -4.37 16.54
N GLU A 195 -12.73 -3.24 15.91
CA GLU A 195 -13.24 -3.23 14.55
C GLU A 195 -12.63 -2.11 13.69
N VAL A 196 -12.52 -2.37 12.42
CA VAL A 196 -12.27 -1.37 11.38
C VAL A 196 -13.60 -0.81 10.92
N VAL A 197 -13.71 0.51 10.80
CA VAL A 197 -14.88 1.17 10.24
C VAL A 197 -14.52 1.82 8.91
N VAL A 198 -15.34 1.57 7.87
CA VAL A 198 -15.22 2.21 6.55
C VAL A 198 -16.57 2.83 6.20
N GLN A 199 -16.60 4.13 5.90
CA GLN A 199 -17.81 4.85 5.51
C GLN A 199 -17.66 5.41 4.09
N PHE A 200 -18.68 5.19 3.29
CA PHE A 200 -18.80 5.72 1.91
C PHE A 200 -19.71 6.94 1.89
N PRO A 201 -19.18 8.17 1.72
CA PRO A 201 -19.99 9.35 1.59
C PRO A 201 -20.80 9.37 0.28
N LYS A 202 -21.89 10.12 0.27
CA LYS A 202 -22.72 10.32 -0.93
C LYS A 202 -22.02 11.20 -1.96
N ASN A 203 -22.12 10.84 -3.25
CA ASN A 203 -21.53 11.60 -4.36
C ASN A 203 -20.02 11.85 -4.17
N PHE A 204 -19.27 10.79 -3.89
CA PHE A 204 -17.89 10.89 -3.52
C PHE A 204 -17.11 9.66 -4.01
N THR A 205 -15.99 9.88 -4.73
CA THR A 205 -15.06 8.79 -5.11
C THR A 205 -14.00 8.65 -4.05
N GLY A 206 -14.29 7.83 -3.07
CA GLY A 206 -13.42 7.61 -1.93
C GLY A 206 -14.20 7.15 -0.70
N TYR A 207 -13.54 7.14 0.43
CA TYR A 207 -14.12 6.67 1.69
C TYR A 207 -13.45 7.32 2.91
N LEU A 208 -14.13 7.24 4.05
CA LEU A 208 -13.57 7.54 5.37
C LEU A 208 -13.28 6.23 6.11
N TRP A 209 -12.28 6.27 6.97
CA TRP A 209 -11.94 5.11 7.80
C TRP A 209 -11.65 5.48 9.24
N ALA A 210 -11.86 4.51 10.14
CA ALA A 210 -11.37 4.50 11.51
C ALA A 210 -10.67 3.16 11.76
N PHE A 211 -9.36 3.19 11.97
CA PHE A 211 -8.51 2.02 12.10
C PHE A 211 -7.83 2.02 13.47
N PRO A 212 -8.14 1.06 14.35
CA PRO A 212 -7.54 0.97 15.67
C PRO A 212 -6.11 0.43 15.60
N ARG A 213 -5.19 1.17 16.20
CA ARG A 213 -3.80 0.78 16.45
C ARG A 213 -3.57 0.62 17.94
N PRO A 214 -2.47 -0.02 18.38
CA PRO A 214 -2.09 0.04 19.80
C PRO A 214 -2.00 1.49 20.29
N GLY A 215 -2.84 1.88 21.25
CA GLY A 215 -2.88 3.22 21.87
C GLY A 215 -3.36 4.38 20.99
N VAL A 216 -3.75 4.13 19.73
CA VAL A 216 -4.12 5.19 18.76
C VAL A 216 -5.30 4.75 17.90
N MET A 217 -6.29 5.62 17.73
CA MET A 217 -7.29 5.50 16.67
C MET A 217 -6.86 6.37 15.48
N ASN A 218 -6.67 5.75 14.33
CA ASN A 218 -6.33 6.44 13.09
C ASN A 218 -7.60 6.67 12.26
N PHE A 219 -7.94 7.94 12.07
CA PHE A 219 -9.04 8.36 11.19
C PHE A 219 -8.52 8.96 9.91
N GLY A 220 -9.20 8.73 8.81
CA GLY A 220 -8.83 9.41 7.57
C GLY A 220 -9.92 9.43 6.53
N VAL A 221 -9.64 10.18 5.49
CA VAL A 221 -10.41 10.29 4.26
C VAL A 221 -9.48 10.14 3.07
N ALA A 222 -9.88 9.36 2.09
CA ALA A 222 -9.20 9.29 0.78
C ALA A 222 -10.18 9.70 -0.32
N SER A 223 -9.70 10.48 -1.30
CA SER A 223 -10.47 10.94 -2.45
C SER A 223 -9.58 11.07 -3.68
N LYS A 224 -10.15 10.86 -4.87
CA LYS A 224 -9.47 11.25 -6.12
C LYS A 224 -9.05 12.72 -6.05
N LEU A 225 -7.84 13.01 -6.52
CA LEU A 225 -7.28 14.35 -6.46
C LEU A 225 -8.07 15.31 -7.38
N GLY A 226 -8.61 16.39 -6.79
CA GLY A 226 -9.38 17.43 -7.49
C GLY A 226 -10.90 17.20 -7.52
N GLU A 227 -11.41 16.09 -6.98
CA GLU A 227 -12.86 15.87 -6.88
C GLU A 227 -13.52 16.71 -5.78
N LYS A 228 -12.81 16.91 -4.68
CA LYS A 228 -13.20 17.71 -3.54
C LYS A 228 -12.08 18.68 -3.13
N THR A 229 -12.47 19.83 -2.62
CA THR A 229 -11.52 20.76 -2.00
C THR A 229 -10.99 20.20 -0.67
N SER A 230 -9.84 20.68 -0.23
CA SER A 230 -9.27 20.29 1.07
C SER A 230 -10.21 20.62 2.23
N ASP A 231 -10.99 21.70 2.16
CA ASP A 231 -11.91 22.11 3.21
C ASP A 231 -13.16 21.23 3.26
N GLU A 232 -13.71 20.84 2.09
CA GLU A 232 -14.80 19.84 2.05
C GLU A 232 -14.36 18.50 2.66
N LEU A 233 -13.16 18.03 2.32
CA LEU A 233 -12.64 16.78 2.87
C LEU A 233 -12.37 16.88 4.38
N ARG A 234 -11.87 18.02 4.87
CA ARG A 234 -11.69 18.27 6.31
C ARG A 234 -13.01 18.28 7.06
N THR A 235 -14.05 18.88 6.48
CA THR A 235 -15.39 18.90 7.05
C THR A 235 -15.94 17.49 7.16
N LEU A 236 -15.90 16.71 6.06
CA LEU A 236 -16.33 15.29 6.08
C LEU A 236 -15.60 14.47 7.14
N LEU A 237 -14.28 14.63 7.23
CA LEU A 237 -13.47 13.92 8.23
C LEU A 237 -13.80 14.36 9.66
N SER A 238 -13.95 15.66 9.89
CA SER A 238 -14.29 16.18 11.23
C SER A 238 -15.65 15.68 11.70
N ASP A 239 -16.64 15.66 10.81
CA ASP A 239 -17.97 15.16 11.13
C ASP A 239 -17.96 13.66 11.40
N PHE A 240 -17.18 12.89 10.64
CA PHE A 240 -16.98 11.47 10.87
C PHE A 240 -16.34 11.21 12.25
N VAL A 241 -15.29 11.94 12.59
CA VAL A 241 -14.61 11.83 13.90
C VAL A 241 -15.54 12.23 15.05
N LYS A 242 -16.26 13.36 14.92
CA LYS A 242 -17.25 13.78 15.91
C LYS A 242 -18.31 12.69 16.13
N ASN A 243 -18.86 12.15 15.06
CA ASN A 243 -19.88 11.11 15.14
C ASN A 243 -19.34 9.85 15.82
N TYR A 244 -18.09 9.47 15.53
CA TYR A 244 -17.43 8.35 16.18
C TYR A 244 -17.30 8.55 17.70
N PHE A 245 -16.95 9.75 18.15
CA PHE A 245 -16.84 10.13 19.56
C PHE A 245 -18.15 10.71 20.16
N GLY A 246 -19.31 10.41 19.55
CA GLY A 246 -20.61 10.78 20.09
C GLY A 246 -20.90 12.28 20.08
N GLY A 247 -20.47 12.98 19.04
CA GLY A 247 -20.79 14.40 18.79
C GLY A 247 -19.72 15.38 19.24
N ARG A 248 -18.57 14.93 19.74
CA ARG A 248 -17.48 15.81 20.20
C ARG A 248 -16.17 15.48 19.50
N MET A 249 -15.36 16.50 19.20
CA MET A 249 -13.97 16.29 18.78
C MET A 249 -13.13 15.91 20.00
N PRO A 250 -12.13 15.01 19.82
CA PRO A 250 -11.10 14.76 20.83
C PRO A 250 -10.33 16.06 21.15
N ASP A 251 -9.73 16.11 22.35
CA ASP A 251 -8.84 17.20 22.73
C ASP A 251 -7.70 17.36 21.71
N SER A 252 -7.40 18.58 21.31
CA SER A 252 -6.40 18.89 20.31
C SER A 252 -4.98 18.43 20.69
N SER A 253 -4.67 18.34 21.97
CA SER A 253 -3.38 17.83 22.47
C SER A 253 -3.17 16.33 22.17
N ARG A 254 -4.25 15.61 21.91
CA ARG A 254 -4.26 14.16 21.61
C ARG A 254 -4.34 13.86 20.11
N VAL A 255 -4.40 14.90 19.27
CA VAL A 255 -4.63 14.77 17.82
C VAL A 255 -3.41 15.21 17.04
N SER A 256 -2.91 14.37 16.14
CA SER A 256 -1.91 14.75 15.15
C SER A 256 -2.47 14.57 13.75
N PHE A 257 -2.17 15.53 12.86
CA PHE A 257 -2.62 15.53 11.46
C PHE A 257 -1.59 14.86 10.54
N PHE A 258 -2.06 14.18 9.50
CA PHE A 258 -1.22 13.64 8.43
C PHE A 258 -1.87 13.82 7.06
N GLY A 259 -1.02 13.77 6.01
CA GLY A 259 -1.49 13.76 4.62
C GLY A 259 -0.53 13.06 3.69
N ALA A 260 -1.06 12.39 2.66
CA ALA A 260 -0.30 11.65 1.66
C ALA A 260 -0.99 11.65 0.30
N LYS A 261 -0.19 11.45 -0.75
CA LYS A 261 -0.69 11.07 -2.06
C LYS A 261 -0.62 9.54 -2.20
N ILE A 262 -1.61 8.98 -2.89
CA ILE A 262 -1.68 7.56 -3.22
C ILE A 262 -1.78 7.46 -4.74
N PRO A 263 -0.98 6.63 -5.42
CA PRO A 263 -1.17 6.36 -6.83
C PRO A 263 -2.47 5.58 -7.02
N THR A 264 -3.35 6.07 -7.87
CA THR A 264 -4.64 5.45 -8.19
C THR A 264 -4.85 5.57 -9.68
N LEU A 265 -4.07 4.81 -10.44
CA LEU A 265 -3.99 4.94 -11.89
C LEU A 265 -5.35 4.73 -12.54
N ASP A 266 -5.65 5.54 -13.54
CA ASP A 266 -6.81 5.32 -14.38
C ASP A 266 -6.56 4.21 -15.41
N LEU A 267 -7.63 3.76 -16.08
CA LEU A 267 -7.56 2.65 -17.02
C LEU A 267 -6.59 2.90 -18.19
N LYS A 268 -6.46 4.16 -18.63
CA LYS A 268 -5.57 4.52 -19.73
C LYS A 268 -4.11 4.41 -19.28
N SER A 269 -3.80 4.91 -18.11
CA SER A 269 -2.44 4.90 -17.55
C SER A 269 -1.89 3.51 -17.30
N TRP A 270 -2.75 2.50 -17.04
CA TRP A 270 -2.32 1.11 -16.93
C TRP A 270 -1.76 0.54 -18.22
N LYS A 271 -2.32 0.91 -19.37
CA LYS A 271 -1.87 0.40 -20.67
C LYS A 271 -0.47 0.87 -21.03
N ASP A 272 -0.16 2.11 -20.68
CA ASP A 272 1.11 2.76 -21.02
C ASP A 272 2.11 2.75 -19.85
N LEU A 273 1.82 2.00 -18.78
CA LEU A 273 2.62 2.00 -17.57
C LEU A 273 4.00 1.39 -17.80
N GLN A 274 5.02 2.24 -17.68
CA GLN A 274 6.41 1.83 -17.68
C GLN A 274 6.91 1.69 -16.23
N THR A 275 7.42 0.52 -15.88
CA THR A 275 7.94 0.22 -14.53
C THR A 275 9.38 -0.25 -14.53
N SER A 276 9.97 -0.42 -15.71
CA SER A 276 11.36 -0.85 -15.84
C SER A 276 11.99 -0.36 -17.14
N GLY A 277 13.28 -0.45 -17.19
CA GLY A 277 14.07 -0.12 -18.37
C GLY A 277 15.49 -0.68 -18.26
N ASP A 278 16.39 -0.21 -19.10
CA ASP A 278 17.75 -0.68 -19.11
C ASP A 278 18.44 -0.40 -17.76
N GLY A 279 18.73 -1.47 -17.00
CA GLY A 279 19.41 -1.42 -15.70
C GLY A 279 18.64 -0.69 -14.59
N TRP A 280 17.31 -0.58 -14.66
CA TRP A 280 16.50 -0.01 -13.59
C TRP A 280 15.09 -0.61 -13.52
N ALA A 281 14.49 -0.51 -12.33
CA ALA A 281 13.08 -0.83 -12.10
C ALA A 281 12.44 0.08 -11.03
N LEU A 282 11.11 0.21 -11.07
CA LEU A 282 10.29 0.83 -10.03
C LEU A 282 9.43 -0.24 -9.37
N ILE A 283 9.24 -0.13 -8.05
CA ILE A 283 8.40 -1.04 -7.25
C ILE A 283 7.48 -0.29 -6.29
N GLY A 284 6.42 -0.94 -5.83
CA GLY A 284 5.44 -0.34 -4.91
C GLY A 284 4.79 0.92 -5.45
N ASP A 285 4.55 1.91 -4.58
CA ASP A 285 3.91 3.17 -4.96
C ASP A 285 4.70 3.95 -6.03
N ALA A 286 6.03 3.81 -6.10
CA ALA A 286 6.85 4.46 -7.12
C ALA A 286 6.54 3.93 -8.53
N ALA A 287 6.17 2.66 -8.63
CA ALA A 287 5.66 2.05 -9.86
C ALA A 287 4.19 2.37 -10.13
N GLY A 288 3.45 2.83 -9.12
CA GLY A 288 2.00 3.06 -9.22
C GLY A 288 1.15 1.89 -8.72
N PHE A 289 1.75 0.95 -7.99
CA PHE A 289 1.08 -0.26 -7.56
C PHE A 289 0.31 -0.06 -6.25
N ALA A 290 -0.90 0.48 -6.38
CA ALA A 290 -1.89 0.52 -5.33
C ALA A 290 -3.28 0.26 -5.93
N ASP A 291 -4.12 -0.41 -5.17
CA ASP A 291 -5.51 -0.66 -5.56
C ASP A 291 -6.28 0.68 -5.63
N PRO A 292 -6.80 1.06 -6.79
CA PRO A 292 -7.46 2.36 -6.96
C PRO A 292 -8.79 2.48 -6.22
N ILE A 293 -9.44 1.37 -5.85
CA ILE A 293 -10.71 1.37 -5.10
C ILE A 293 -10.45 1.53 -3.60
N THR A 294 -9.49 0.76 -3.06
CA THR A 294 -9.24 0.69 -1.62
C THR A 294 -8.06 1.54 -1.16
N GLY A 295 -7.19 1.99 -2.08
CA GLY A 295 -5.93 2.65 -1.75
C GLY A 295 -4.90 1.71 -1.08
N GLU A 296 -5.16 0.39 -1.07
CA GLU A 296 -4.25 -0.60 -0.53
C GLU A 296 -3.02 -0.74 -1.44
N GLY A 297 -1.82 -0.58 -0.88
CA GLY A 297 -0.55 -0.69 -1.60
C GLY A 297 0.49 -1.54 -0.89
N ILE A 298 0.25 -1.96 0.35
CA ILE A 298 1.25 -2.70 1.14
C ILE A 298 1.48 -4.10 0.56
N TYR A 299 0.41 -4.79 0.18
CA TYR A 299 0.51 -6.08 -0.50
C TYR A 299 1.30 -5.96 -1.80
N TYR A 300 0.96 -4.99 -2.63
CA TYR A 300 1.63 -4.79 -3.93
C TYR A 300 3.08 -4.31 -3.78
N ALA A 301 3.38 -3.59 -2.69
CA ALA A 301 4.75 -3.22 -2.34
C ALA A 301 5.62 -4.46 -2.10
N PHE A 302 5.15 -5.40 -1.30
CA PHE A 302 5.84 -6.67 -1.05
C PHE A 302 5.87 -7.55 -2.30
N LYS A 303 4.73 -7.69 -2.99
CA LYS A 303 4.63 -8.55 -4.17
C LYS A 303 5.54 -8.10 -5.31
N SER A 304 5.55 -6.80 -5.62
CA SER A 304 6.45 -6.26 -6.65
C SER A 304 7.93 -6.41 -6.29
N ALA A 305 8.26 -6.30 -5.00
CA ALA A 305 9.61 -6.54 -4.50
C ALA A 305 10.05 -8.01 -4.67
N ASP A 306 9.16 -8.95 -4.33
CA ASP A 306 9.43 -10.38 -4.53
C ASP A 306 9.65 -10.73 -6.02
N LEU A 307 8.80 -10.22 -6.89
CA LEU A 307 8.89 -10.48 -8.33
C LEU A 307 10.17 -9.89 -8.93
N LEU A 308 10.58 -8.69 -8.49
CA LEU A 308 11.85 -8.11 -8.92
C LEU A 308 13.04 -8.90 -8.37
N ALA A 309 12.99 -9.30 -7.09
CA ALA A 309 14.04 -10.14 -6.49
C ALA A 309 14.20 -11.46 -7.24
N GLU A 310 13.10 -12.17 -7.49
CA GLU A 310 13.09 -13.42 -8.25
C GLU A 310 13.69 -13.22 -9.65
N SER A 311 13.26 -12.18 -10.35
CA SER A 311 13.76 -11.87 -11.69
C SER A 311 15.28 -11.61 -11.71
N LEU A 312 15.78 -10.79 -10.77
CA LEU A 312 17.21 -10.51 -10.66
C LEU A 312 18.01 -11.77 -10.29
N ILE A 313 17.60 -12.48 -9.24
CA ILE A 313 18.29 -13.67 -8.75
C ILE A 313 18.43 -14.74 -9.84
N GLU A 314 17.34 -15.08 -10.53
CA GLU A 314 17.36 -16.13 -11.54
C GLU A 314 18.17 -15.71 -12.77
N THR A 315 18.00 -14.45 -13.23
CA THR A 315 18.71 -13.97 -14.42
C THR A 315 20.21 -13.88 -14.17
N LEU A 316 20.62 -13.35 -13.03
CA LEU A 316 22.04 -13.24 -12.66
C LEU A 316 22.67 -14.63 -12.45
N SER A 317 22.01 -15.54 -11.74
CA SER A 317 22.50 -16.90 -11.54
C SER A 317 22.65 -17.70 -12.84
N THR A 318 21.80 -17.43 -13.81
CA THR A 318 21.89 -18.07 -15.15
C THR A 318 23.09 -17.52 -15.93
N GLY A 319 23.31 -16.19 -15.90
CA GLY A 319 24.47 -15.56 -16.52
C GLY A 319 25.79 -16.04 -15.91
N GLU A 320 25.88 -16.14 -14.60
CA GLU A 320 27.06 -16.67 -13.88
C GLU A 320 27.37 -18.14 -14.29
N ARG A 321 26.34 -18.99 -14.41
CA ARG A 321 26.50 -20.39 -14.87
C ARG A 321 26.97 -20.48 -16.32
N ALA A 322 26.49 -19.57 -17.18
CA ALA A 322 26.90 -19.50 -18.57
C ALA A 322 28.31 -18.90 -18.75
N ARG A 323 28.98 -18.45 -17.65
CA ARG A 323 30.25 -17.70 -17.70
C ARG A 323 30.19 -16.47 -18.62
N GLU A 324 28.99 -15.90 -18.80
CA GLU A 324 28.83 -14.62 -19.46
C GLU A 324 29.49 -13.53 -18.59
N GLU A 325 30.25 -12.63 -19.21
CA GLU A 325 30.61 -11.40 -18.52
C GLU A 325 29.31 -10.72 -18.05
N ILE A 326 29.24 -10.29 -16.78
CA ILE A 326 28.06 -9.62 -16.25
C ILE A 326 27.90 -8.29 -17.01
N SER A 327 27.26 -8.38 -18.16
CA SER A 327 27.04 -7.29 -19.10
C SER A 327 25.76 -6.52 -18.75
N SER A 328 25.60 -5.32 -19.31
CA SER A 328 24.35 -4.55 -19.20
C SER A 328 23.13 -5.35 -19.71
N ASP A 329 23.32 -6.29 -20.60
CA ASP A 329 22.27 -7.14 -21.16
C ASP A 329 21.60 -8.04 -20.12
N ILE A 330 22.34 -8.54 -19.12
CA ILE A 330 21.78 -9.36 -18.04
C ILE A 330 20.77 -8.53 -17.23
N TYR A 331 21.12 -7.31 -16.85
CA TYR A 331 20.23 -6.43 -16.10
C TYR A 331 19.05 -5.94 -16.93
N HIS A 332 19.23 -5.74 -18.23
CA HIS A 332 18.13 -5.45 -19.14
C HIS A 332 17.14 -6.64 -19.22
N ARG A 333 17.63 -7.87 -19.35
CA ARG A 333 16.79 -9.08 -19.32
C ARG A 333 16.01 -9.22 -18.02
N ALA A 334 16.67 -8.97 -16.87
CA ALA A 334 16.00 -8.99 -15.57
C ALA A 334 14.89 -7.96 -15.47
N ALA A 335 15.13 -6.71 -15.89
CA ALA A 335 14.14 -5.65 -15.91
C ALA A 335 12.92 -6.00 -16.78
N LYS A 336 13.16 -6.52 -17.99
CA LYS A 336 12.10 -6.96 -18.90
C LYS A 336 11.30 -8.15 -18.37
N ARG A 337 11.97 -9.12 -17.73
CA ARG A 337 11.33 -10.26 -17.07
C ARG A 337 10.42 -9.77 -15.93
N TYR A 338 10.91 -8.88 -15.07
CA TYR A 338 10.11 -8.29 -14.00
C TYR A 338 8.83 -7.62 -14.53
N ASP A 339 8.93 -6.86 -15.64
CA ASP A 339 7.76 -6.20 -16.24
C ASP A 339 6.70 -7.23 -16.69
N ALA A 340 7.11 -8.35 -17.27
CA ALA A 340 6.19 -9.43 -17.63
C ALA A 340 5.58 -10.11 -16.37
N MET A 341 6.39 -10.36 -15.34
CA MET A 341 5.96 -11.06 -14.14
C MET A 341 4.89 -10.30 -13.34
N TRP A 342 5.05 -8.99 -13.13
CA TRP A 342 4.04 -8.23 -12.39
C TRP A 342 2.74 -8.06 -13.18
N ARG A 343 2.81 -7.92 -14.52
CA ARG A 343 1.63 -7.85 -15.38
C ARG A 343 0.80 -9.13 -15.27
N ASP A 344 1.45 -10.29 -15.26
CA ASP A 344 0.80 -11.59 -15.07
C ASP A 344 0.26 -11.77 -13.65
N ALA A 345 1.05 -11.46 -12.62
CA ALA A 345 0.73 -11.75 -11.24
C ALA A 345 -0.43 -10.90 -10.68
N PHE A 346 -0.47 -9.60 -10.99
CA PHE A 346 -1.47 -8.69 -10.44
C PHE A 346 -1.88 -7.51 -11.34
N GLY A 347 -1.26 -7.34 -12.50
CA GLY A 347 -1.55 -6.22 -13.41
C GLY A 347 -3.01 -6.20 -13.82
N GLN A 348 -3.58 -7.34 -14.19
CA GLN A 348 -4.99 -7.46 -14.55
C GLN A 348 -5.94 -7.09 -13.40
N GLU A 349 -5.58 -7.43 -12.17
CA GLU A 349 -6.39 -7.08 -10.99
C GLU A 349 -6.50 -5.56 -10.83
N LEU A 350 -5.38 -4.86 -10.89
CA LEU A 350 -5.33 -3.40 -10.74
C LEU A 350 -5.99 -2.68 -11.92
N GLU A 351 -5.81 -3.18 -13.14
CA GLU A 351 -6.49 -2.66 -14.32
C GLU A 351 -8.02 -2.82 -14.20
N HIS A 352 -8.49 -3.99 -13.75
CA HIS A 352 -9.92 -4.23 -13.52
C HIS A 352 -10.46 -3.38 -12.36
N ALA A 353 -9.69 -3.14 -11.31
CA ALA A 353 -10.06 -2.23 -10.24
C ALA A 353 -10.25 -0.80 -10.78
N SER A 354 -9.34 -0.31 -11.61
CA SER A 354 -9.45 1.00 -12.27
C SER A 354 -10.68 1.09 -13.17
N TYR A 355 -10.95 0.05 -13.98
CA TYR A 355 -12.15 -0.02 -14.80
C TYR A 355 -13.45 0.03 -13.97
N ARG A 356 -13.46 -0.62 -12.81
CA ARG A 356 -14.63 -0.71 -11.93
C ARG A 356 -14.81 0.47 -10.99
N LEU A 357 -13.78 1.29 -10.79
CA LEU A 357 -13.77 2.40 -9.84
C LEU A 357 -15.00 3.34 -9.98
N PRO A 358 -15.34 3.86 -11.18
CA PRO A 358 -16.53 4.72 -11.33
C PRO A 358 -17.83 3.98 -11.00
N HIS A 359 -17.92 2.71 -11.38
CA HIS A 359 -19.12 1.91 -11.11
C HIS A 359 -19.26 1.61 -9.61
N PHE A 360 -18.17 1.35 -8.92
CA PHE A 360 -18.17 1.08 -7.48
C PHE A 360 -18.69 2.26 -6.66
N TYR A 361 -18.26 3.48 -6.98
CA TYR A 361 -18.65 4.66 -6.21
C TYR A 361 -19.93 5.34 -6.71
N HIS A 362 -20.20 5.34 -8.02
CA HIS A 362 -21.30 6.09 -8.64
C HIS A 362 -22.30 5.22 -9.41
N GLY A 363 -21.98 3.97 -9.66
CA GLY A 363 -22.86 3.02 -10.33
C GLY A 363 -24.14 2.77 -9.52
N ARG A 364 -25.17 2.26 -10.22
CA ARG A 364 -26.43 1.87 -9.58
C ARG A 364 -26.69 0.37 -9.75
N PHE A 365 -27.27 -0.21 -8.73
CA PHE A 365 -27.76 -1.59 -8.74
C PHE A 365 -29.09 -1.66 -8.02
N ILE A 366 -30.13 -2.20 -8.68
CA ILE A 366 -31.52 -2.31 -8.16
C ILE A 366 -32.02 -0.94 -7.63
N GLY A 367 -31.78 0.14 -8.39
CA GLY A 367 -32.24 1.50 -8.03
C GLY A 367 -31.41 2.22 -6.95
N HIS A 368 -30.50 1.55 -6.28
CA HIS A 368 -29.60 2.10 -5.25
C HIS A 368 -28.20 2.41 -5.79
N ILE A 369 -27.44 3.26 -5.11
CA ILE A 369 -26.00 3.38 -5.33
C ILE A 369 -25.38 2.02 -5.08
N PHE A 370 -24.41 1.61 -5.90
CA PHE A 370 -23.83 0.26 -5.84
C PHE A 370 -23.33 -0.13 -4.45
N THR A 371 -22.57 0.74 -3.78
CA THR A 371 -22.09 0.50 -2.41
C THR A 371 -23.22 0.36 -1.40
N ASP A 372 -24.29 1.15 -1.52
CA ASP A 372 -25.48 1.03 -0.67
C ASP A 372 -26.23 -0.29 -0.93
N ALA A 373 -26.41 -0.65 -2.19
CA ALA A 373 -27.06 -1.91 -2.56
C ALA A 373 -26.29 -3.12 -2.00
N MET A 374 -24.95 -3.12 -2.12
CA MET A 374 -24.11 -4.20 -1.60
C MET A 374 -24.17 -4.30 -0.08
N ILE A 375 -24.13 -3.18 0.64
CA ILE A 375 -24.26 -3.14 2.10
C ILE A 375 -25.66 -3.61 2.52
N MET A 376 -26.71 -3.16 1.84
CA MET A 376 -28.08 -3.61 2.08
C MET A 376 -28.24 -5.12 1.90
N LEU A 377 -27.76 -5.65 0.77
CA LEU A 377 -27.84 -7.08 0.49
C LEU A 377 -27.03 -7.92 1.48
N ALA A 378 -25.84 -7.45 1.88
CA ALA A 378 -25.00 -8.17 2.85
C ALA A 378 -25.63 -8.31 4.25
N ARG A 379 -26.63 -7.48 4.58
CA ARG A 379 -27.38 -7.63 5.84
C ARG A 379 -28.22 -8.91 5.87
N TYR A 380 -28.74 -9.31 4.71
CA TYR A 380 -29.71 -10.39 4.58
C TYR A 380 -29.17 -11.60 3.81
N HIS A 381 -28.14 -11.42 2.99
CA HIS A 381 -27.64 -12.44 2.08
C HIS A 381 -26.22 -12.89 2.45
N ARG A 382 -26.07 -14.12 2.94
CA ARG A 382 -24.78 -14.67 3.40
C ARG A 382 -23.70 -14.67 2.29
N GLY A 383 -24.06 -15.01 1.06
CA GLY A 383 -23.13 -15.04 -0.08
C GLY A 383 -22.55 -13.68 -0.42
N VAL A 384 -23.39 -12.61 -0.41
CA VAL A 384 -22.93 -11.24 -0.62
C VAL A 384 -22.02 -10.79 0.54
N ARG A 385 -22.39 -11.12 1.77
CA ARG A 385 -21.56 -10.86 2.97
C ARG A 385 -20.17 -11.44 2.83
N THR A 386 -20.07 -12.71 2.42
CA THR A 386 -18.78 -13.38 2.22
C THR A 386 -17.94 -12.71 1.13
N ILE A 387 -18.54 -12.29 0.02
CA ILE A 387 -17.81 -11.61 -1.06
C ILE A 387 -17.29 -10.26 -0.61
N LEU A 388 -18.10 -9.47 0.11
CA LEU A 388 -17.65 -8.19 0.66
C LEU A 388 -16.52 -8.37 1.68
N ALA A 389 -16.62 -9.35 2.57
CA ALA A 389 -15.55 -9.67 3.51
C ALA A 389 -14.25 -10.01 2.76
N ARG A 390 -14.31 -10.89 1.76
CA ARG A 390 -13.15 -11.25 0.94
C ARG A 390 -12.59 -10.08 0.11
N ALA A 391 -13.43 -9.16 -0.34
CA ALA A 391 -12.98 -7.96 -1.05
C ALA A 391 -12.15 -7.05 -0.13
N LEU A 392 -12.59 -6.88 1.13
CA LEU A 392 -11.89 -6.07 2.12
C LEU A 392 -10.59 -6.71 2.61
N THR A 393 -10.50 -8.03 2.62
CA THR A 393 -9.27 -8.78 2.98
C THR A 393 -8.31 -8.98 1.80
N GLY A 394 -8.66 -8.46 0.60
CA GLY A 394 -7.86 -8.59 -0.61
C GLY A 394 -7.93 -9.96 -1.29
N GLU A 395 -8.85 -10.83 -0.87
CA GLU A 395 -8.97 -12.20 -1.38
C GLU A 395 -9.97 -12.35 -2.53
N GLN A 396 -10.82 -11.36 -2.77
CA GLN A 396 -11.76 -11.35 -3.88
C GLN A 396 -11.15 -10.67 -5.09
N SER A 397 -10.94 -11.44 -6.15
CA SER A 397 -10.47 -10.91 -7.42
C SER A 397 -11.52 -10.00 -8.08
N TYR A 398 -11.08 -8.84 -8.56
CA TYR A 398 -11.92 -7.94 -9.36
C TYR A 398 -12.27 -8.55 -10.72
N VAL A 399 -11.41 -9.38 -11.29
CA VAL A 399 -11.65 -10.08 -12.55
C VAL A 399 -12.86 -10.99 -12.42
N THR A 400 -12.96 -11.75 -11.33
CA THR A 400 -14.03 -12.76 -11.14
C THR A 400 -15.23 -12.23 -10.35
N LEU A 401 -15.17 -11.03 -9.78
CA LEU A 401 -16.16 -10.47 -8.86
C LEU A 401 -17.61 -10.60 -9.35
N LYS A 402 -17.88 -10.23 -10.61
CA LYS A 402 -19.24 -10.31 -11.17
C LYS A 402 -19.76 -11.75 -11.21
N ARG A 403 -18.94 -12.69 -11.67
CA ARG A 403 -19.28 -14.11 -11.74
C ARG A 403 -19.53 -14.70 -10.35
N ASP A 404 -18.69 -14.34 -9.39
CA ASP A 404 -18.76 -14.88 -8.03
C ASP A 404 -19.96 -14.30 -7.27
N LEU A 405 -20.30 -13.02 -7.50
CA LEU A 405 -21.54 -12.42 -7.02
C LEU A 405 -22.77 -13.15 -7.56
N MET A 406 -22.84 -13.41 -8.87
CA MET A 406 -23.95 -14.12 -9.48
C MET A 406 -24.07 -15.55 -8.92
N ARG A 407 -22.97 -16.30 -8.89
CA ARG A 407 -22.98 -17.67 -8.35
C ARG A 407 -23.50 -17.74 -6.92
N ARG A 408 -23.05 -16.84 -6.05
CA ARG A 408 -23.43 -16.82 -4.65
C ARG A 408 -24.80 -16.20 -4.39
N ALA A 409 -25.27 -15.31 -5.26
CA ALA A 409 -26.62 -14.75 -5.19
C ALA A 409 -27.71 -15.80 -5.47
N PHE A 410 -27.40 -16.82 -6.28
CA PHE A 410 -28.32 -17.93 -6.60
C PHE A 410 -28.18 -19.15 -5.68
N GLN A 411 -27.20 -19.16 -4.75
CA GLN A 411 -27.00 -20.24 -3.77
C GLN A 411 -27.83 -20.05 -2.47
N VAL A 412 -28.99 -19.43 -2.56
CA VAL A 412 -29.87 -19.12 -1.40
C VAL A 412 -30.86 -20.25 -1.10
N PHE A 413 -30.77 -21.35 -1.82
CA PHE A 413 -31.64 -22.50 -1.59
C PHE A 413 -30.86 -23.79 -1.36
#